data_7cd6164478bad65dbcbfeb163d49db89
#
_entry.id   7cd6164478bad65dbcbfeb163d49db89
#
_cell.length_a   1.000
_cell.length_b   1.000
_cell.length_c   1.000
_cell.angle_alpha   90.00
_cell.angle_beta   90.00
_cell.angle_gamma   90.00
#
_symmetry.space_group_name_H-M   'P 1'
#
loop_
_entity.id
_entity.type
_entity.pdbx_description
1 polymer ?
#
loop_
_entity_poly.entity_id
_entity_poly.type
_entity_poly.pdbx_seq_one_letter_code
_entity_poly.pdbx_strand_id
1 'polypeptide(L)'
;MMIRALLRKQLRELGAAFLRSSKTGKARSRASAVGYALLFAVLVVVLMLCFAGMALPLASVLLPAGLDWLYFASMGLTALLVSVLASAFTSYSGLFQSRDNELLLSLPIPPAVIFGVRVSTVYLVCLIYLLMAWVPAVVCYGLLAAHPLAGVLCSIPMALVLAGAACILAVLLGWAVALANDRARHKSLVTVVCSLVFFALYYAGFLRVQEMLDDLLADAAQSGAALARAAWPLRLLGGAAAGELPALVGLVLGTVLCFAAFCKLLEKPYLRRMTARKGTARTAYHARKTRPVSLRQALLRRELLHLGSSPAYMLNSAMGTLGLLVLGGVSLWKADLFARFAQAVPEGVPVLVCCAVCAVSAANFLTTPSVSLEGRTVWLLQSLPIPSWQALCAKLELHLLLTGVPAALCLVCMQAAVQMPPVYFCLTLLEAELFVLLSAEMGLALGLVLPNLHWTSEAAVIKMSGCTLLSMAANLVAVLVLTLAQTNLLKILPLPAVMAAALVLLAGADGLLGHWLKTRGARRLAELS
;
A
#
# COMPACT_ATOMS: atom_id res chain seq x y z
N MET A 1 -27.87 -25.65 0.72
CA MET A 1 -28.22 -24.63 1.75
C MET A 1 -26.96 -24.12 2.47
N MET A 2 -26.08 -25.00 2.91
CA MET A 2 -24.83 -24.71 3.68
C MET A 2 -23.84 -23.78 2.96
N ILE A 3 -23.48 -24.06 1.69
CA ILE A 3 -22.54 -23.24 0.89
C ILE A 3 -23.06 -21.80 0.74
N ARG A 4 -24.37 -21.63 0.47
CA ARG A 4 -24.98 -20.28 0.40
C ARG A 4 -24.90 -19.51 1.73
N ALA A 5 -25.03 -20.19 2.86
CA ALA A 5 -24.91 -19.57 4.18
C ALA A 5 -23.47 -19.10 4.45
N LEU A 6 -22.47 -19.93 4.14
CA LEU A 6 -21.06 -19.60 4.28
C LEU A 6 -20.63 -18.46 3.34
N LEU A 7 -21.03 -18.49 2.06
CA LEU A 7 -20.76 -17.41 1.11
C LEU A 7 -21.42 -16.11 1.57
N ARG A 8 -22.67 -16.16 2.03
CA ARG A 8 -23.38 -14.99 2.56
C ARG A 8 -22.69 -14.42 3.82
N LYS A 9 -22.16 -15.29 4.69
CA LYS A 9 -21.32 -14.88 5.83
C LYS A 9 -20.09 -14.13 5.36
N GLN A 10 -19.32 -14.69 4.44
CA GLN A 10 -18.09 -14.10 3.91
C GLN A 10 -18.34 -12.76 3.20
N LEU A 11 -19.39 -12.67 2.36
CA LEU A 11 -19.78 -11.43 1.70
C LEU A 11 -20.19 -10.34 2.71
N ARG A 12 -20.89 -10.74 3.80
CA ARG A 12 -21.23 -9.81 4.90
C ARG A 12 -19.98 -9.35 5.65
N GLU A 13 -18.97 -10.19 5.81
CA GLU A 13 -17.70 -9.83 6.43
C GLU A 13 -16.92 -8.83 5.57
N LEU A 14 -16.87 -9.03 4.25
CA LEU A 14 -16.31 -8.05 3.32
C LEU A 14 -17.04 -6.70 3.37
N GLY A 15 -18.37 -6.73 3.43
CA GLY A 15 -19.20 -5.52 3.55
C GLY A 15 -19.24 -4.91 4.96
N ALA A 16 -18.87 -5.67 5.99
CA ALA A 16 -18.94 -5.21 7.38
C ALA A 16 -18.04 -4.01 7.67
N ALA A 17 -16.92 -3.88 6.95
CA ALA A 17 -16.04 -2.72 7.04
C ALA A 17 -16.75 -1.39 6.72
N PHE A 18 -17.72 -1.42 5.81
CA PHE A 18 -18.52 -0.25 5.43
C PHE A 18 -19.70 -0.02 6.38
N LEU A 19 -20.35 -1.09 6.84
CA LEU A 19 -21.61 -1.03 7.57
C LEU A 19 -21.44 -0.95 9.09
N ARG A 20 -20.30 -1.39 9.63
CA ARG A 20 -20.04 -1.38 11.08
C ARG A 20 -19.02 -0.34 11.45
N SER A 21 -19.24 0.33 12.57
CA SER A 21 -18.24 1.24 13.16
C SER A 21 -17.08 0.43 13.71
N SER A 22 -15.86 0.76 13.29
CA SER A 22 -14.65 0.15 13.85
C SER A 22 -14.44 0.50 15.34
N LYS A 23 -15.10 1.56 15.84
CA LYS A 23 -15.03 2.00 17.24
C LYS A 23 -15.88 1.16 18.17
N THR A 24 -17.10 0.84 17.79
CA THR A 24 -18.09 0.23 18.70
C THR A 24 -18.56 -1.15 18.26
N GLY A 25 -18.13 -1.63 17.08
CA GLY A 25 -18.65 -2.87 16.48
C GLY A 25 -20.14 -2.83 16.11
N LYS A 26 -20.85 -1.74 16.49
CA LYS A 26 -22.29 -1.52 16.20
C LYS A 26 -22.48 -1.06 14.75
N ALA A 27 -23.68 -1.23 14.23
CA ALA A 27 -24.06 -0.69 12.93
C ALA A 27 -23.85 0.84 12.90
N ARG A 28 -23.27 1.35 11.81
CA ARG A 28 -23.13 2.80 11.58
C ARG A 28 -24.51 3.42 11.35
N SER A 29 -24.65 4.70 11.67
CA SER A 29 -25.81 5.46 11.22
C SER A 29 -25.87 5.46 9.69
N ARG A 30 -27.06 5.54 9.10
CA ARG A 30 -27.23 5.55 7.63
C ARG A 30 -26.40 6.65 6.98
N ALA A 31 -26.40 7.86 7.53
CA ALA A 31 -25.59 8.97 7.01
C ALA A 31 -24.09 8.70 7.05
N SER A 32 -23.57 8.12 8.13
CA SER A 32 -22.15 7.74 8.23
C SER A 32 -21.79 6.62 7.26
N ALA A 33 -22.65 5.61 7.09
CA ALA A 33 -22.43 4.52 6.13
C ALA A 33 -22.40 5.03 4.69
N VAL A 34 -23.32 5.93 4.33
CA VAL A 34 -23.36 6.58 3.01
C VAL A 34 -22.11 7.45 2.79
N GLY A 35 -21.70 8.24 3.78
CA GLY A 35 -20.48 9.06 3.69
C GLY A 35 -19.22 8.22 3.44
N TYR A 36 -19.07 7.07 4.11
CA TYR A 36 -17.96 6.15 3.87
C TYR A 36 -18.04 5.48 2.49
N ALA A 37 -19.24 5.11 2.04
CA ALA A 37 -19.43 4.54 0.71
C ALA A 37 -19.09 5.54 -0.39
N LEU A 38 -19.49 6.81 -0.24
CA LEU A 38 -19.15 7.89 -1.16
C LEU A 38 -17.64 8.16 -1.19
N LEU A 39 -17.00 8.25 -0.02
CA LEU A 39 -15.54 8.42 0.07
C LEU A 39 -14.80 7.29 -0.66
N PHE A 40 -15.24 6.05 -0.44
CA PHE A 40 -14.65 4.89 -1.11
C PHE A 40 -14.91 4.91 -2.63
N ALA A 41 -16.11 5.29 -3.05
CA ALA A 41 -16.46 5.43 -4.47
C ALA A 41 -15.58 6.49 -5.15
N VAL A 42 -15.37 7.64 -4.50
CA VAL A 42 -14.47 8.68 -5.01
C VAL A 42 -13.04 8.15 -5.15
N LEU A 43 -12.53 7.42 -4.14
CA LEU A 43 -11.20 6.82 -4.19
C LEU A 43 -11.07 5.83 -5.36
N VAL A 44 -12.08 4.97 -5.55
CA VAL A 44 -12.12 4.02 -6.68
C VAL A 44 -12.13 4.76 -8.02
N VAL A 45 -12.95 5.81 -8.15
CA VAL A 45 -13.00 6.63 -9.38
C VAL A 45 -11.67 7.30 -9.66
N VAL A 46 -11.02 7.91 -8.66
CA VAL A 46 -9.68 8.50 -8.82
C VAL A 46 -8.67 7.47 -9.30
N LEU A 47 -8.68 6.27 -8.69
CA LEU A 47 -7.79 5.19 -9.10
C LEU A 47 -8.08 4.71 -10.54
N MET A 48 -9.35 4.59 -10.91
CA MET A 48 -9.75 4.27 -12.29
C MET A 48 -9.30 5.33 -13.28
N LEU A 49 -9.38 6.62 -12.92
CA LEU A 49 -8.88 7.73 -13.75
C LEU A 49 -7.35 7.67 -13.92
N CYS A 50 -6.59 7.27 -12.90
CA CYS A 50 -5.15 7.04 -13.04
C CYS A 50 -4.85 5.94 -14.06
N PHE A 51 -5.59 4.82 -14.03
CA PHE A 51 -5.44 3.76 -15.03
C PHE A 51 -5.93 4.18 -16.42
N ALA A 52 -6.98 5.00 -16.52
CA ALA A 52 -7.41 5.58 -17.78
C ALA A 52 -6.32 6.49 -18.38
N GLY A 53 -5.66 7.31 -17.54
CA GLY A 53 -4.53 8.15 -17.94
C GLY A 53 -3.33 7.36 -18.48
N MET A 54 -3.17 6.09 -18.08
CA MET A 54 -2.18 5.18 -18.63
C MET A 54 -2.69 4.47 -19.90
N ALA A 55 -3.97 4.07 -19.92
CA ALA A 55 -4.58 3.34 -21.01
C ALA A 55 -4.77 4.21 -22.28
N LEU A 56 -5.09 5.48 -22.10
CA LEU A 56 -5.45 6.40 -23.18
C LEU A 56 -4.29 6.69 -24.14
N PRO A 57 -3.05 7.02 -23.69
CA PRO A 57 -1.90 7.15 -24.56
C PRO A 57 -1.55 5.85 -25.29
N LEU A 58 -1.60 4.71 -24.60
CA LEU A 58 -1.35 3.40 -25.22
C LEU A 58 -2.38 3.10 -26.32
N ALA A 59 -3.67 3.36 -26.05
CA ALA A 59 -4.72 3.16 -27.05
C ALA A 59 -4.53 4.06 -28.28
N SER A 60 -4.18 5.35 -28.08
CA SER A 60 -4.00 6.30 -29.17
C SER A 60 -2.85 5.95 -30.13
N VAL A 61 -1.87 5.16 -29.68
CA VAL A 61 -0.72 4.75 -30.49
C VAL A 61 -0.93 3.32 -31.08
N LEU A 62 -1.38 2.37 -30.26
CA LEU A 62 -1.43 0.96 -30.64
C LEU A 62 -2.65 0.61 -31.51
N LEU A 63 -3.81 1.23 -31.27
CA LEU A 63 -5.03 0.89 -32.03
C LEU A 63 -4.96 1.32 -33.51
N PRO A 64 -4.50 2.53 -33.86
CA PRO A 64 -4.31 2.90 -35.26
C PRO A 64 -3.26 2.03 -35.99
N ALA A 65 -2.30 1.45 -35.24
CA ALA A 65 -1.29 0.53 -35.78
C ALA A 65 -1.81 -0.92 -35.96
N GLY A 66 -3.07 -1.21 -35.64
CA GLY A 66 -3.64 -2.57 -35.71
C GLY A 66 -3.08 -3.54 -34.66
N LEU A 67 -2.55 -3.02 -33.57
CA LEU A 67 -1.92 -3.78 -32.48
C LEU A 67 -2.85 -3.94 -31.27
N ASP A 68 -4.14 -4.18 -31.50
CA ASP A 68 -5.18 -4.35 -30.48
C ASP A 68 -4.80 -5.43 -29.44
N TRP A 69 -4.22 -6.54 -29.93
CA TRP A 69 -3.75 -7.60 -29.06
C TRP A 69 -2.66 -7.13 -28.06
N LEU A 70 -1.78 -6.24 -28.48
CA LEU A 70 -0.70 -5.73 -27.61
C LEU A 70 -1.25 -4.76 -26.56
N TYR A 71 -2.24 -3.96 -26.95
CA TYR A 71 -2.97 -3.10 -26.03
C TYR A 71 -3.61 -3.91 -24.90
N PHE A 72 -4.41 -4.93 -25.25
CA PHE A 72 -5.04 -5.78 -24.25
C PHE A 72 -4.06 -6.64 -23.45
N ALA A 73 -2.96 -7.09 -24.06
CA ALA A 73 -1.91 -7.83 -23.37
C ALA A 73 -1.23 -6.97 -22.29
N SER A 74 -0.85 -5.74 -22.61
CA SER A 74 -0.20 -4.81 -21.68
C SER A 74 -1.12 -4.37 -20.53
N MET A 75 -2.36 -3.99 -20.87
CA MET A 75 -3.35 -3.61 -19.85
C MET A 75 -3.81 -4.80 -19.01
N GLY A 76 -3.92 -6.00 -19.62
CA GLY A 76 -4.23 -7.25 -18.92
C GLY A 76 -3.15 -7.66 -17.94
N LEU A 77 -1.88 -7.53 -18.32
CA LEU A 77 -0.75 -7.78 -17.44
C LEU A 77 -0.73 -6.78 -16.27
N THR A 78 -0.94 -5.50 -16.54
CA THR A 78 -1.04 -4.46 -15.52
C THR A 78 -2.18 -4.76 -14.53
N ALA A 79 -3.37 -5.08 -15.03
CA ALA A 79 -4.52 -5.41 -14.19
C ALA A 79 -4.28 -6.67 -13.34
N LEU A 80 -3.65 -7.70 -13.93
CA LEU A 80 -3.27 -8.92 -13.22
C LEU A 80 -2.27 -8.62 -12.11
N LEU A 81 -1.23 -7.86 -12.39
CA LEU A 81 -0.21 -7.50 -11.41
C LEU A 81 -0.80 -6.69 -10.25
N VAL A 82 -1.63 -5.69 -10.53
CA VAL A 82 -2.34 -4.89 -9.50
C VAL A 82 -3.21 -5.80 -8.63
N SER A 83 -3.97 -6.71 -9.27
CA SER A 83 -4.85 -7.64 -8.58
C SER A 83 -4.07 -8.58 -7.65
N VAL A 84 -2.99 -9.18 -8.13
CA VAL A 84 -2.12 -10.07 -7.32
C VAL A 84 -1.52 -9.33 -6.14
N LEU A 85 -0.97 -8.13 -6.37
CA LEU A 85 -0.35 -7.32 -5.33
C LEU A 85 -1.34 -6.97 -4.22
N ALA A 86 -2.51 -6.45 -4.59
CA ALA A 86 -3.54 -6.02 -3.65
C ALA A 86 -4.16 -7.19 -2.87
N SER A 87 -4.26 -8.38 -3.48
CA SER A 87 -4.93 -9.55 -2.89
C SER A 87 -4.01 -10.53 -2.18
N ALA A 88 -2.69 -10.50 -2.39
CA ALA A 88 -1.75 -11.44 -1.77
C ALA A 88 -1.83 -11.45 -0.23
N PHE A 89 -1.91 -10.26 0.40
CA PHE A 89 -2.06 -10.15 1.85
C PHE A 89 -3.45 -10.53 2.35
N THR A 90 -4.48 -10.22 1.58
CA THR A 90 -5.86 -10.63 1.89
C THR A 90 -5.98 -12.15 1.83
N SER A 91 -5.32 -12.77 0.86
CA SER A 91 -5.21 -14.23 0.74
C SER A 91 -4.51 -14.85 1.95
N TYR A 92 -3.33 -14.33 2.35
CA TYR A 92 -2.60 -14.80 3.51
C TYR A 92 -3.42 -14.70 4.80
N SER A 93 -4.00 -13.53 5.08
CA SER A 93 -4.78 -13.31 6.29
C SER A 93 -6.10 -14.10 6.29
N GLY A 94 -6.80 -14.14 5.16
CA GLY A 94 -8.10 -14.80 5.03
C GLY A 94 -8.03 -16.33 5.03
N LEU A 95 -6.99 -16.91 4.40
CA LEU A 95 -6.83 -18.36 4.33
C LEU A 95 -6.08 -18.91 5.56
N PHE A 96 -4.96 -18.28 5.97
CA PHE A 96 -4.02 -18.89 6.90
C PHE A 96 -4.04 -18.31 8.32
N GLN A 97 -4.53 -17.07 8.53
CA GLN A 97 -4.59 -16.44 9.85
C GLN A 97 -6.01 -16.24 10.40
N SER A 98 -7.04 -16.72 9.71
CA SER A 98 -8.42 -16.53 10.15
C SER A 98 -8.69 -17.20 11.50
N ARG A 99 -9.21 -16.43 12.45
CA ARG A 99 -9.58 -16.90 13.81
C ARG A 99 -10.78 -17.86 13.81
N ASP A 100 -11.57 -17.84 12.75
CA ASP A 100 -12.77 -18.68 12.61
C ASP A 100 -12.45 -20.14 12.24
N ASN A 101 -11.19 -20.46 11.96
CA ASN A 101 -10.82 -21.81 11.48
C ASN A 101 -11.18 -22.90 12.49
N GLU A 102 -10.88 -22.67 13.77
CA GLU A 102 -11.17 -23.64 14.84
C GLU A 102 -12.67 -23.87 14.98
N LEU A 103 -13.45 -22.78 14.92
CA LEU A 103 -14.91 -22.84 14.99
C LEU A 103 -15.51 -23.57 13.78
N LEU A 104 -15.06 -23.26 12.56
CA LEU A 104 -15.58 -23.87 11.34
C LEU A 104 -15.22 -25.35 11.22
N LEU A 105 -14.04 -25.75 11.71
CA LEU A 105 -13.59 -27.13 11.72
C LEU A 105 -14.28 -27.98 12.80
N SER A 106 -14.85 -27.37 13.84
CA SER A 106 -15.66 -28.05 14.85
C SER A 106 -17.10 -28.33 14.39
N LEU A 107 -17.55 -27.68 13.31
CA LEU A 107 -18.87 -27.92 12.74
C LEU A 107 -18.85 -29.11 11.78
N PRO A 108 -19.97 -29.84 11.59
CA PRO A 108 -20.06 -30.97 10.66
C PRO A 108 -20.10 -30.49 9.18
N ILE A 109 -19.06 -29.73 8.78
CA ILE A 109 -18.91 -29.18 7.44
C ILE A 109 -17.72 -29.84 6.78
N PRO A 110 -17.85 -30.39 5.54
CA PRO A 110 -16.72 -30.93 4.82
C PRO A 110 -15.62 -29.86 4.68
N PRO A 111 -14.38 -30.17 5.03
CA PRO A 111 -13.29 -29.19 4.99
C PRO A 111 -13.04 -28.62 3.58
N ALA A 112 -13.27 -29.42 2.53
CA ALA A 112 -13.22 -28.98 1.14
C ALA A 112 -14.17 -27.79 0.85
N VAL A 113 -15.36 -27.80 1.45
CA VAL A 113 -16.34 -26.72 1.30
C VAL A 113 -15.83 -25.44 1.97
N ILE A 114 -15.22 -25.56 3.17
CA ILE A 114 -14.63 -24.41 3.86
C ILE A 114 -13.52 -23.80 3.01
N PHE A 115 -12.62 -24.62 2.49
CA PHE A 115 -11.53 -24.18 1.60
C PHE A 115 -12.08 -23.54 0.33
N GLY A 116 -13.02 -24.17 -0.36
CA GLY A 116 -13.63 -23.66 -1.59
C GLY A 116 -14.31 -22.29 -1.40
N VAL A 117 -15.07 -22.10 -0.31
CA VAL A 117 -15.69 -20.81 0.00
C VAL A 117 -14.67 -19.72 0.27
N ARG A 118 -13.57 -20.03 0.94
CA ARG A 118 -12.49 -19.06 1.20
C ARG A 118 -11.74 -18.67 -0.07
N VAL A 119 -11.42 -19.64 -0.92
CA VAL A 119 -10.78 -19.37 -2.22
C VAL A 119 -11.71 -18.53 -3.10
N SER A 120 -13.03 -18.83 -3.10
CA SER A 120 -14.02 -18.00 -3.81
C SER A 120 -14.04 -16.56 -3.31
N THR A 121 -13.84 -16.33 -2.01
CA THR A 121 -13.75 -14.97 -1.45
C THR A 121 -12.49 -14.25 -1.95
N VAL A 122 -11.33 -14.94 -1.98
CA VAL A 122 -10.10 -14.38 -2.55
C VAL A 122 -10.28 -14.07 -4.03
N TYR A 123 -10.93 -14.96 -4.78
CA TYR A 123 -11.24 -14.72 -6.21
C TYR A 123 -12.08 -13.45 -6.42
N LEU A 124 -13.12 -13.23 -5.61
CA LEU A 124 -13.94 -12.01 -5.67
C LEU A 124 -13.11 -10.76 -5.37
N VAL A 125 -12.23 -10.82 -4.39
CA VAL A 125 -11.33 -9.70 -4.07
C VAL A 125 -10.37 -9.44 -5.23
N CYS A 126 -9.79 -10.49 -5.81
CA CYS A 126 -8.95 -10.37 -7.01
C CYS A 126 -9.72 -9.73 -8.17
N LEU A 127 -10.96 -10.16 -8.41
CA LEU A 127 -11.80 -9.60 -9.47
C LEU A 127 -12.08 -8.10 -9.25
N ILE A 128 -12.39 -7.68 -8.03
CA ILE A 128 -12.63 -6.27 -7.70
C ILE A 128 -11.39 -5.41 -8.03
N TYR A 129 -10.21 -5.82 -7.56
CA TYR A 129 -8.97 -5.08 -7.84
C TYR A 129 -8.59 -5.11 -9.32
N LEU A 130 -8.81 -6.23 -10.00
CA LEU A 130 -8.58 -6.34 -11.44
C LEU A 130 -9.46 -5.38 -12.23
N LEU A 131 -10.75 -5.30 -11.90
CA LEU A 131 -11.70 -4.43 -12.60
C LEU A 131 -11.35 -2.94 -12.46
N MET A 132 -10.65 -2.52 -11.39
CA MET A 132 -10.20 -1.13 -11.24
C MET A 132 -9.24 -0.67 -12.35
N ALA A 133 -8.42 -1.57 -12.89
CA ALA A 133 -7.53 -1.27 -14.01
C ALA A 133 -8.11 -1.73 -15.36
N TRP A 134 -8.85 -2.84 -15.39
CA TRP A 134 -9.37 -3.43 -16.62
C TRP A 134 -10.54 -2.63 -17.21
N VAL A 135 -11.48 -2.16 -16.38
CA VAL A 135 -12.64 -1.39 -16.88
C VAL A 135 -12.23 -0.10 -17.59
N PRO A 136 -11.36 0.76 -17.03
CA PRO A 136 -10.85 1.92 -17.76
C PRO A 136 -10.19 1.56 -19.09
N ALA A 137 -9.41 0.47 -19.13
CA ALA A 137 -8.77 0.02 -20.37
C ALA A 137 -9.81 -0.36 -21.43
N VAL A 138 -10.84 -1.13 -21.06
CA VAL A 138 -11.93 -1.53 -21.98
C VAL A 138 -12.73 -0.31 -22.46
N VAL A 139 -12.96 0.68 -21.58
CA VAL A 139 -13.65 1.93 -21.95
C VAL A 139 -12.80 2.74 -22.96
N CYS A 140 -11.51 2.91 -22.70
CA CYS A 140 -10.61 3.60 -23.63
C CYS A 140 -10.55 2.89 -25.00
N TYR A 141 -10.50 1.56 -25.00
CA TYR A 141 -10.59 0.76 -26.23
C TYR A 141 -11.92 1.00 -26.96
N GLY A 142 -13.04 0.95 -26.25
CA GLY A 142 -14.36 1.17 -26.83
C GLY A 142 -14.58 2.54 -27.45
N LEU A 143 -13.85 3.55 -26.96
CA LEU A 143 -13.92 4.92 -27.48
C LEU A 143 -13.02 5.18 -28.69
N LEU A 144 -11.89 4.48 -28.80
CA LEU A 144 -10.83 4.75 -29.79
C LEU A 144 -10.71 3.70 -30.89
N ALA A 145 -11.19 2.46 -30.67
CA ALA A 145 -11.09 1.39 -31.65
C ALA A 145 -12.10 1.57 -32.81
N ALA A 146 -11.68 1.23 -34.03
CA ALA A 146 -12.54 1.29 -35.22
C ALA A 146 -13.71 0.28 -35.16
N HIS A 147 -13.47 -0.91 -34.59
CA HIS A 147 -14.45 -1.99 -34.45
C HIS A 147 -14.50 -2.53 -33.00
N PRO A 148 -15.03 -1.75 -32.03
CA PRO A 148 -14.88 -2.07 -30.61
C PRO A 148 -15.72 -3.25 -30.12
N LEU A 149 -16.79 -3.65 -30.82
CA LEU A 149 -17.80 -4.59 -30.29
C LEU A 149 -17.21 -5.95 -29.90
N ALA A 150 -16.39 -6.54 -30.77
CA ALA A 150 -15.79 -7.86 -30.51
C ALA A 150 -14.86 -7.82 -29.28
N GLY A 151 -13.96 -6.83 -29.21
CA GLY A 151 -13.04 -6.66 -28.09
C GLY A 151 -13.76 -6.36 -26.78
N VAL A 152 -14.76 -5.48 -26.78
CA VAL A 152 -15.55 -5.17 -25.59
C VAL A 152 -16.30 -6.39 -25.06
N LEU A 153 -16.92 -7.20 -25.95
CA LEU A 153 -17.64 -8.40 -25.54
C LEU A 153 -16.68 -9.49 -25.02
N CYS A 154 -15.53 -9.71 -25.69
CA CYS A 154 -14.53 -10.69 -25.29
C CYS A 154 -13.75 -10.28 -24.03
N SER A 155 -13.67 -8.99 -23.73
CA SER A 155 -13.03 -8.48 -22.51
C SER A 155 -13.74 -8.90 -21.21
N ILE A 156 -15.06 -9.17 -21.26
CA ILE A 156 -15.85 -9.60 -20.07
C ILE A 156 -15.41 -10.99 -19.59
N PRO A 157 -15.47 -12.07 -20.39
CA PRO A 157 -14.97 -13.38 -19.96
C PRO A 157 -13.46 -13.34 -19.71
N MET A 158 -12.70 -12.49 -20.41
CA MET A 158 -11.28 -12.31 -20.16
C MET A 158 -10.97 -11.77 -18.76
N ALA A 159 -11.78 -10.85 -18.23
CA ALA A 159 -11.65 -10.39 -16.85
C ALA A 159 -11.78 -11.56 -15.85
N LEU A 160 -12.69 -12.50 -16.08
CA LEU A 160 -12.85 -13.68 -15.21
C LEU A 160 -11.63 -14.62 -15.30
N VAL A 161 -11.07 -14.81 -16.49
CA VAL A 161 -9.84 -15.58 -16.72
C VAL A 161 -8.66 -14.96 -15.97
N LEU A 162 -8.44 -13.66 -16.14
CA LEU A 162 -7.37 -12.93 -15.47
C LEU A 162 -7.53 -12.94 -13.94
N ALA A 163 -8.77 -12.79 -13.43
CA ALA A 163 -9.05 -12.89 -12.00
C ALA A 163 -8.76 -14.29 -11.45
N GLY A 164 -9.01 -15.35 -12.25
CA GLY A 164 -8.65 -16.73 -11.90
C GLY A 164 -7.14 -16.91 -11.78
N ALA A 165 -6.39 -16.42 -12.76
CA ALA A 165 -4.93 -16.43 -12.73
C ALA A 165 -4.37 -15.62 -11.55
N ALA A 166 -4.91 -14.41 -11.31
CA ALA A 166 -4.54 -13.58 -10.16
C ALA A 166 -4.81 -14.29 -8.83
N CYS A 167 -5.95 -14.98 -8.70
CA CYS A 167 -6.29 -15.73 -7.49
C CYS A 167 -5.29 -16.88 -7.25
N ILE A 168 -4.93 -17.65 -8.25
CA ILE A 168 -3.92 -18.71 -8.12
C ILE A 168 -2.60 -18.13 -7.61
N LEU A 169 -2.10 -17.07 -8.24
CA LEU A 169 -0.85 -16.42 -7.86
C LEU A 169 -0.92 -15.82 -6.44
N ALA A 170 -2.03 -15.14 -6.10
CA ALA A 170 -2.21 -14.56 -4.77
C ALA A 170 -2.26 -15.61 -3.66
N VAL A 171 -2.91 -16.76 -3.90
CA VAL A 171 -2.95 -17.87 -2.94
C VAL A 171 -1.58 -18.54 -2.82
N LEU A 172 -0.85 -18.75 -3.91
CA LEU A 172 0.52 -19.28 -3.88
C LEU A 172 1.46 -18.36 -3.10
N LEU A 173 1.40 -17.05 -3.33
CA LEU A 173 2.18 -16.07 -2.57
C LEU A 173 1.80 -16.06 -1.10
N GLY A 174 0.50 -16.06 -0.79
CA GLY A 174 0.01 -16.18 0.58
C GLY A 174 0.51 -17.45 1.27
N TRP A 175 0.57 -18.56 0.53
CA TRP A 175 1.11 -19.84 1.05
C TRP A 175 2.62 -19.78 1.26
N ALA A 176 3.37 -19.19 0.32
CA ALA A 176 4.82 -18.99 0.48
C ALA A 176 5.16 -18.15 1.74
N VAL A 177 4.43 -17.04 1.94
CA VAL A 177 4.55 -16.21 3.16
C VAL A 177 4.20 -17.02 4.40
N ALA A 178 3.17 -17.85 4.32
CA ALA A 178 2.76 -18.71 5.42
C ALA A 178 3.85 -19.74 5.79
N LEU A 179 4.49 -20.38 4.80
CA LEU A 179 5.60 -21.32 5.01
C LEU A 179 6.85 -20.64 5.59
N ALA A 180 7.18 -19.46 5.09
CA ALA A 180 8.29 -18.66 5.60
C ALA A 180 8.08 -18.29 7.08
N ASN A 181 6.84 -17.91 7.44
CA ASN A 181 6.48 -17.55 8.81
C ASN A 181 6.53 -18.72 9.81
N ASP A 182 6.25 -19.96 9.37
CA ASP A 182 6.29 -21.12 10.27
C ASP A 182 7.71 -21.42 10.75
N ARG A 183 8.71 -21.16 9.92
CA ARG A 183 10.13 -21.40 10.22
C ARG A 183 10.81 -20.23 10.93
N ALA A 184 10.18 -19.07 10.98
CA ALA A 184 10.78 -17.84 11.45
C ALA A 184 10.64 -17.62 12.95
N ARG A 185 11.73 -17.20 13.60
CA ARG A 185 11.73 -16.73 14.98
C ARG A 185 10.99 -15.38 15.14
N HIS A 186 11.10 -14.51 14.13
CA HIS A 186 10.47 -13.19 14.08
C HIS A 186 9.48 -13.13 12.91
N LYS A 187 8.29 -13.69 13.12
CA LYS A 187 7.23 -13.83 12.10
C LYS A 187 6.83 -12.50 11.42
N SER A 188 6.79 -11.43 12.21
CA SER A 188 6.45 -10.09 11.70
C SER A 188 7.49 -9.59 10.68
N LEU A 189 8.78 -9.67 11.01
CA LEU A 189 9.86 -9.26 10.13
C LEU A 189 9.88 -10.05 8.82
N VAL A 190 9.68 -11.37 8.90
CA VAL A 190 9.65 -12.22 7.69
C VAL A 190 8.49 -11.85 6.79
N THR A 191 7.30 -11.61 7.35
CA THR A 191 6.15 -11.13 6.56
C THR A 191 6.49 -9.82 5.85
N VAL A 192 7.11 -8.89 6.55
CA VAL A 192 7.52 -7.59 5.98
C VAL A 192 8.57 -7.79 4.88
N VAL A 193 9.64 -8.54 5.13
CA VAL A 193 10.70 -8.80 4.14
C VAL A 193 10.13 -9.49 2.90
N CYS A 194 9.32 -10.54 3.06
CA CYS A 194 8.66 -11.20 1.93
C CYS A 194 7.79 -10.24 1.12
N SER A 195 7.09 -9.33 1.80
CA SER A 195 6.26 -8.32 1.15
C SER A 195 7.09 -7.34 0.34
N LEU A 196 8.24 -6.90 0.90
CA LEU A 196 9.15 -5.97 0.25
C LEU A 196 9.84 -6.60 -0.96
N VAL A 197 10.31 -7.83 -0.83
CA VAL A 197 10.89 -8.59 -1.95
C VAL A 197 9.85 -8.75 -3.06
N PHE A 198 8.62 -9.09 -2.70
CA PHE A 198 7.53 -9.19 -3.66
C PHE A 198 7.25 -7.85 -4.37
N PHE A 199 7.23 -6.74 -3.60
CA PHE A 199 7.05 -5.39 -4.14
C PHE A 199 8.18 -5.00 -5.09
N ALA A 200 9.43 -5.30 -4.71
CA ALA A 200 10.61 -5.03 -5.54
C ALA A 200 10.59 -5.84 -6.85
N LEU A 201 10.26 -7.14 -6.77
CA LEU A 201 10.11 -7.99 -7.95
C LEU A 201 8.97 -7.52 -8.86
N TYR A 202 7.84 -7.12 -8.26
CA TYR A 202 6.72 -6.53 -9.00
C TYR A 202 7.15 -5.26 -9.74
N TYR A 203 7.80 -4.33 -9.05
CA TYR A 203 8.22 -3.06 -9.64
C TYR A 203 9.29 -3.25 -10.72
N ALA A 204 10.24 -4.15 -10.49
CA ALA A 204 11.22 -4.52 -11.51
C ALA A 204 10.57 -5.14 -12.76
N GLY A 205 9.58 -6.01 -12.56
CA GLY A 205 8.78 -6.56 -13.66
C GLY A 205 7.98 -5.49 -14.41
N PHE A 206 7.38 -4.56 -13.67
CA PHE A 206 6.65 -3.43 -14.25
C PHE A 206 7.56 -2.52 -15.09
N LEU A 207 8.74 -2.17 -14.60
CA LEU A 207 9.72 -1.36 -15.35
C LEU A 207 10.19 -2.07 -16.62
N ARG A 208 10.43 -3.39 -16.56
CA ARG A 208 10.80 -4.17 -17.75
C ARG A 208 9.71 -4.19 -18.80
N VAL A 209 8.45 -4.30 -18.37
CA VAL A 209 7.30 -4.23 -19.28
C VAL A 209 7.20 -2.86 -19.93
N GLN A 210 7.45 -1.77 -19.18
CA GLN A 210 7.48 -0.42 -19.73
C GLN A 210 8.61 -0.22 -20.73
N GLU A 211 9.85 -0.64 -20.41
CA GLU A 211 10.99 -0.61 -21.34
C GLU A 211 10.67 -1.38 -22.65
N MET A 212 10.10 -2.59 -22.53
CA MET A 212 9.68 -3.35 -23.70
C MET A 212 8.58 -2.65 -24.52
N LEU A 213 7.67 -1.95 -23.87
CA LEU A 213 6.61 -1.18 -24.54
C LEU A 213 7.19 0.05 -25.25
N ASP A 214 8.13 0.75 -24.62
CA ASP A 214 8.79 1.92 -25.23
C ASP A 214 9.62 1.51 -26.46
N ASP A 215 10.37 0.39 -26.39
CA ASP A 215 11.12 -0.18 -27.51
C ASP A 215 10.17 -0.59 -28.67
N LEU A 216 9.01 -1.13 -28.34
CA LEU A 216 7.98 -1.51 -29.31
C LEU A 216 7.30 -0.33 -29.96
N LEU A 217 7.05 0.74 -29.20
CA LEU A 217 6.47 1.97 -29.74
C LEU A 217 7.43 2.69 -30.69
N ALA A 218 8.74 2.58 -30.44
CA ALA A 218 9.78 3.13 -31.30
C ALA A 218 9.87 2.39 -32.66
N ASP A 219 9.52 1.09 -32.72
CA ASP A 219 9.71 0.22 -33.90
C ASP A 219 8.47 -0.61 -34.27
N ALA A 220 7.27 -0.06 -34.00
CA ALA A 220 5.98 -0.77 -34.04
C ALA A 220 5.69 -1.46 -35.37
N ALA A 221 6.16 -0.92 -36.51
CA ALA A 221 5.87 -1.46 -37.84
C ALA A 221 6.70 -2.72 -38.21
N GLN A 222 7.96 -2.85 -37.74
CA GLN A 222 8.84 -3.97 -38.08
C GLN A 222 8.89 -5.05 -37.00
N SER A 223 8.74 -4.68 -35.73
CA SER A 223 8.90 -5.56 -34.57
C SER A 223 7.65 -6.33 -34.19
N GLY A 224 6.46 -5.91 -34.61
CA GLY A 224 5.18 -6.52 -34.19
C GLY A 224 5.04 -8.02 -34.52
N ALA A 225 5.52 -8.47 -35.69
CA ALA A 225 5.45 -9.88 -36.09
C ALA A 225 6.53 -10.75 -35.40
N ALA A 226 7.72 -10.20 -35.14
CA ALA A 226 8.79 -10.89 -34.41
C ALA A 226 8.42 -11.05 -32.93
N LEU A 227 7.86 -10.01 -32.35
CA LEU A 227 7.39 -10.01 -30.98
C LEU A 227 6.20 -10.93 -30.75
N ALA A 228 5.25 -10.99 -31.68
CA ALA A 228 4.12 -11.89 -31.62
C ALA A 228 4.55 -13.36 -31.58
N ARG A 229 5.70 -13.69 -32.15
CA ARG A 229 6.31 -15.03 -32.08
C ARG A 229 7.10 -15.27 -30.80
N ALA A 230 7.87 -14.27 -30.35
CA ALA A 230 8.68 -14.36 -29.13
C ALA A 230 7.81 -14.36 -27.85
N ALA A 231 6.74 -13.57 -27.83
CA ALA A 231 5.84 -13.41 -26.69
C ALA A 231 4.47 -14.08 -26.95
N TRP A 232 4.46 -15.31 -27.50
CA TRP A 232 3.24 -16.04 -27.85
C TRP A 232 2.18 -16.11 -26.72
N PRO A 233 2.53 -16.22 -25.40
CA PRO A 233 1.52 -16.24 -24.35
C PRO A 233 0.81 -14.90 -24.20
N LEU A 234 1.55 -13.78 -24.37
CA LEU A 234 0.98 -12.43 -24.33
C LEU A 234 0.11 -12.16 -25.55
N ARG A 235 0.52 -12.65 -26.73
CA ARG A 235 -0.30 -12.56 -27.93
C ARG A 235 -1.61 -13.36 -27.79
N LEU A 236 -1.54 -14.56 -27.23
CA LEU A 236 -2.73 -15.39 -26.99
C LEU A 236 -3.70 -14.67 -26.04
N LEU A 237 -3.18 -14.07 -24.97
CA LEU A 237 -3.97 -13.33 -23.99
C LEU A 237 -4.60 -12.08 -24.59
N GLY A 238 -3.81 -11.29 -25.32
CA GLY A 238 -4.27 -10.05 -25.93
C GLY A 238 -5.21 -10.31 -27.12
N GLY A 239 -4.93 -11.28 -27.97
CA GLY A 239 -5.77 -11.69 -29.10
C GLY A 239 -7.13 -12.21 -28.65
N ALA A 240 -7.16 -13.02 -27.59
CA ALA A 240 -8.41 -13.46 -26.96
C ALA A 240 -9.27 -12.29 -26.48
N ALA A 241 -8.66 -11.27 -25.87
CA ALA A 241 -9.37 -10.07 -25.43
C ALA A 241 -9.79 -9.18 -26.62
N ALA A 242 -8.99 -9.13 -27.70
CA ALA A 242 -9.28 -8.35 -28.89
C ALA A 242 -10.38 -8.94 -29.80
N GLY A 243 -10.79 -10.20 -29.57
CA GLY A 243 -11.90 -10.82 -30.31
C GLY A 243 -11.58 -12.16 -30.96
N GLU A 244 -10.39 -12.75 -30.76
CA GLU A 244 -10.04 -14.07 -31.24
C GLU A 244 -10.77 -15.15 -30.41
N LEU A 245 -11.97 -15.57 -30.85
CA LEU A 245 -12.82 -16.52 -30.13
C LEU A 245 -12.15 -17.87 -29.81
N PRO A 246 -11.37 -18.50 -30.70
CA PRO A 246 -10.70 -19.76 -30.37
C PRO A 246 -9.70 -19.62 -29.22
N ALA A 247 -8.93 -18.52 -29.20
CA ALA A 247 -7.99 -18.21 -28.15
C ALA A 247 -8.71 -17.96 -26.81
N LEU A 248 -9.83 -17.25 -26.85
CA LEU A 248 -10.67 -16.98 -25.67
C LEU A 248 -11.22 -18.26 -25.05
N VAL A 249 -11.82 -19.13 -25.88
CA VAL A 249 -12.38 -20.42 -25.42
C VAL A 249 -11.28 -21.30 -24.82
N GLY A 250 -10.12 -21.38 -25.48
CA GLY A 250 -8.96 -22.12 -24.98
C GLY A 250 -8.48 -21.58 -23.61
N LEU A 251 -8.39 -20.26 -23.43
CA LEU A 251 -7.98 -19.65 -22.18
C LEU A 251 -9.01 -19.84 -21.07
N VAL A 252 -10.31 -19.72 -21.38
CA VAL A 252 -11.38 -19.98 -20.40
C VAL A 252 -11.33 -21.42 -19.91
N LEU A 253 -11.30 -22.39 -20.82
CA LEU A 253 -11.20 -23.80 -20.46
C LEU A 253 -9.91 -24.13 -19.72
N GLY A 254 -8.78 -23.63 -20.20
CA GLY A 254 -7.48 -23.81 -19.54
C GLY A 254 -7.46 -23.24 -18.13
N THR A 255 -8.00 -22.03 -17.93
CA THR A 255 -8.07 -21.40 -16.60
C THR A 255 -8.99 -22.17 -15.66
N VAL A 256 -10.15 -22.63 -16.12
CA VAL A 256 -11.06 -23.44 -15.30
C VAL A 256 -10.40 -24.75 -14.89
N LEU A 257 -9.73 -25.45 -15.81
CA LEU A 257 -9.01 -26.68 -15.52
C LEU A 257 -7.85 -26.44 -14.54
N CYS A 258 -7.03 -25.41 -14.79
CA CYS A 258 -5.93 -25.05 -13.90
C CYS A 258 -6.43 -24.67 -12.51
N PHE A 259 -7.52 -23.91 -12.42
CA PHE A 259 -8.10 -23.52 -11.13
C PHE A 259 -8.67 -24.72 -10.36
N ALA A 260 -9.36 -25.63 -11.05
CA ALA A 260 -9.86 -26.86 -10.43
C ALA A 260 -8.73 -27.78 -9.95
N ALA A 261 -7.68 -27.96 -10.78
CA ALA A 261 -6.48 -28.73 -10.41
C ALA A 261 -5.75 -28.09 -9.22
N PHE A 262 -5.59 -26.78 -9.25
CA PHE A 262 -4.99 -26.01 -8.16
C PHE A 262 -5.76 -26.15 -6.83
N CYS A 263 -7.08 -26.05 -6.86
CA CYS A 263 -7.90 -26.24 -5.66
C CYS A 263 -7.73 -27.66 -5.08
N LYS A 264 -7.75 -28.69 -5.92
CA LYS A 264 -7.52 -30.08 -5.49
C LYS A 264 -6.11 -30.30 -4.92
N LEU A 265 -5.09 -29.69 -5.52
CA LEU A 265 -3.70 -29.82 -5.08
C LEU A 265 -3.48 -29.15 -3.70
N LEU A 266 -4.06 -27.97 -3.49
CA LEU A 266 -3.87 -27.20 -2.25
C LEU A 266 -4.78 -27.64 -1.10
N GLU A 267 -5.88 -28.33 -1.34
CA GLU A 267 -6.82 -28.76 -0.31
C GLU A 267 -6.14 -29.57 0.81
N LYS A 268 -5.40 -30.62 0.46
CA LYS A 268 -4.73 -31.49 1.46
C LYS A 268 -3.65 -30.76 2.27
N PRO A 269 -2.70 -30.01 1.66
CA PRO A 269 -1.71 -29.23 2.41
C PRO A 269 -2.36 -28.16 3.28
N TYR A 270 -3.40 -27.49 2.80
CA TYR A 270 -4.15 -26.50 3.57
C TYR A 270 -4.76 -27.13 4.84
N LEU A 271 -5.46 -28.25 4.70
CA LEU A 271 -6.09 -28.95 5.81
C LEU A 271 -5.07 -29.45 6.84
N ARG A 272 -3.99 -30.09 6.39
CA ARG A 272 -2.90 -30.52 7.28
C ARG A 272 -2.37 -29.37 8.13
N ARG A 273 -2.28 -28.18 7.54
CA ARG A 273 -1.78 -26.99 8.23
C ARG A 273 -2.80 -26.44 9.24
N MET A 274 -4.10 -26.46 8.88
CA MET A 274 -5.18 -25.98 9.76
C MET A 274 -5.40 -26.90 10.96
N THR A 275 -5.22 -28.20 10.78
CA THR A 275 -5.37 -29.21 11.83
C THR A 275 -4.09 -29.48 12.61
N ALA A 276 -2.93 -29.03 12.09
CA ALA A 276 -1.67 -29.14 12.82
C ALA A 276 -1.76 -28.34 14.13
N ARG A 277 -1.69 -29.02 15.26
CA ARG A 277 -1.54 -28.40 16.58
C ARG A 277 -0.32 -27.50 16.52
N LYS A 278 -0.52 -26.19 16.61
CA LYS A 278 0.56 -25.24 16.87
C LYS A 278 1.10 -25.54 18.26
N GLY A 279 2.05 -26.48 18.34
CA GLY A 279 2.79 -26.71 19.56
C GLY A 279 3.40 -25.37 19.98
N THR A 280 3.02 -24.86 21.14
CA THR A 280 3.75 -23.77 21.78
C THR A 280 5.16 -24.30 21.98
N ALA A 281 6.12 -23.76 21.19
CA ALA A 281 7.52 -24.07 21.44
C ALA A 281 7.77 -23.75 22.93
N ARG A 282 8.12 -24.78 23.73
CA ARG A 282 8.54 -24.57 25.12
C ARG A 282 9.78 -23.68 25.05
N THR A 283 9.58 -22.39 25.18
CA THR A 283 10.68 -21.45 25.39
C THR A 283 11.17 -21.66 26.81
N ALA A 284 12.33 -22.28 26.95
CA ALA A 284 13.01 -22.30 28.22
C ALA A 284 13.27 -20.84 28.64
N TYR A 285 12.76 -20.46 29.80
CA TYR A 285 13.03 -19.16 30.37
C TYR A 285 14.51 -19.07 30.75
N HIS A 286 15.26 -18.26 30.04
CA HIS A 286 16.61 -17.89 30.43
C HIS A 286 16.55 -16.53 31.11
N ALA A 287 16.82 -16.47 32.39
CA ALA A 287 16.92 -15.23 33.14
C ALA A 287 18.02 -14.36 32.53
N ARG A 288 17.63 -13.29 31.84
CA ARG A 288 18.57 -12.29 31.33
C ARG A 288 18.84 -11.26 32.43
N LYS A 289 20.09 -11.00 32.72
CA LYS A 289 20.49 -9.87 33.56
C LYS A 289 20.00 -8.58 32.83
N THR A 290 19.01 -7.93 33.39
CA THR A 290 18.52 -6.65 32.89
C THR A 290 19.53 -5.56 33.28
N ARG A 291 20.10 -4.90 32.29
CA ARG A 291 20.89 -3.68 32.54
C ARG A 291 19.92 -2.48 32.66
N PRO A 292 20.12 -1.59 33.66
CA PRO A 292 19.33 -0.37 33.73
C PRO A 292 19.58 0.46 32.45
N VAL A 293 18.49 0.89 31.81
CA VAL A 293 18.51 1.77 30.65
C VAL A 293 17.80 3.08 31.00
N SER A 294 18.13 4.18 30.32
CA SER A 294 17.42 5.44 30.54
C SER A 294 15.93 5.30 30.17
N LEU A 295 15.08 6.09 30.82
CA LEU A 295 13.64 6.07 30.59
C LEU A 295 13.29 6.31 29.10
N ARG A 296 13.96 7.29 28.46
CA ARG A 296 13.82 7.57 27.04
C ARG A 296 14.11 6.34 26.16
N GLN A 297 15.23 5.66 26.43
CA GLN A 297 15.59 4.44 25.70
C GLN A 297 14.60 3.30 25.95
N ALA A 298 14.08 3.16 27.17
CA ALA A 298 13.09 2.16 27.51
C ALA A 298 11.77 2.39 26.73
N LEU A 299 11.30 3.63 26.71
CA LEU A 299 10.09 4.03 25.97
C LEU A 299 10.25 3.88 24.45
N LEU A 300 11.34 4.35 23.87
CA LEU A 300 11.62 4.18 22.44
C LEU A 300 11.73 2.70 22.06
N ARG A 301 12.41 1.91 22.87
CA ARG A 301 12.48 0.45 22.66
C ARG A 301 11.10 -0.20 22.71
N ARG A 302 10.23 0.23 23.61
CA ARG A 302 8.84 -0.25 23.69
C ARG A 302 8.09 0.03 22.39
N GLU A 303 8.17 1.27 21.86
CA GLU A 303 7.53 1.65 20.60
C GLU A 303 8.09 0.87 19.41
N LEU A 304 9.42 0.65 19.35
CA LEU A 304 10.06 -0.18 18.32
C LEU A 304 9.60 -1.64 18.38
N LEU A 305 9.47 -2.21 19.59
CA LEU A 305 8.97 -3.57 19.76
C LEU A 305 7.48 -3.67 19.38
N HIS A 306 6.69 -2.65 19.69
CA HIS A 306 5.29 -2.58 19.32
C HIS A 306 5.13 -2.52 17.78
N LEU A 307 5.89 -1.67 17.10
CA LEU A 307 5.94 -1.63 15.63
C LEU A 307 6.37 -3.00 15.07
N GLY A 308 7.46 -3.57 15.59
CA GLY A 308 8.00 -4.86 15.13
C GLY A 308 7.09 -6.06 15.38
N SER A 309 6.13 -5.95 16.31
CA SER A 309 5.17 -7.03 16.61
C SER A 309 4.01 -7.10 15.60
N SER A 310 3.69 -6.01 14.92
CA SER A 310 2.57 -5.91 13.98
C SER A 310 3.04 -5.69 12.54
N PRO A 311 2.96 -6.73 11.66
CA PRO A 311 3.27 -6.58 10.24
C PRO A 311 2.40 -5.51 9.56
N ALA A 312 1.12 -5.42 9.96
CA ALA A 312 0.19 -4.45 9.41
C ALA A 312 0.62 -3.01 9.74
N TYR A 313 1.11 -2.77 10.95
CA TYR A 313 1.62 -1.47 11.36
C TYR A 313 2.89 -1.11 10.59
N MET A 314 3.87 -2.02 10.53
CA MET A 314 5.11 -1.79 9.77
C MET A 314 4.84 -1.47 8.30
N LEU A 315 4.08 -2.34 7.61
CA LEU A 315 3.86 -2.21 6.17
C LEU A 315 3.02 -0.99 5.77
N ASN A 316 2.00 -0.65 6.54
CA ASN A 316 1.10 0.42 6.12
C ASN A 316 1.57 1.79 6.61
N SER A 317 2.13 1.88 7.81
CA SER A 317 2.48 3.18 8.41
C SER A 317 3.91 3.63 8.10
N ALA A 318 4.79 2.72 7.62
CA ALA A 318 6.19 3.01 7.30
C ALA A 318 6.51 2.84 5.80
N MET A 319 5.49 2.91 4.93
CA MET A 319 5.68 2.72 3.48
C MET A 319 6.52 3.84 2.85
N GLY A 320 6.37 5.07 3.35
CA GLY A 320 7.16 6.21 2.91
C GLY A 320 8.66 6.03 3.20
N THR A 321 9.03 5.33 4.28
CA THR A 321 10.44 4.99 4.56
C THR A 321 11.08 4.23 3.40
N LEU A 322 10.35 3.24 2.87
CA LEU A 322 10.80 2.50 1.69
C LEU A 322 10.83 3.36 0.45
N GLY A 323 9.78 4.18 0.27
CA GLY A 323 9.72 5.13 -0.84
C GLY A 323 10.93 6.06 -0.85
N LEU A 324 11.35 6.57 0.30
CA LEU A 324 12.54 7.41 0.44
C LEU A 324 13.83 6.66 0.08
N LEU A 325 13.99 5.42 0.56
CA LEU A 325 15.17 4.60 0.22
C LEU A 325 15.20 4.25 -1.27
N VAL A 326 14.05 3.94 -1.85
CA VAL A 326 13.93 3.68 -3.30
C VAL A 326 14.22 4.93 -4.10
N LEU A 327 13.65 6.09 -3.73
CA LEU A 327 13.90 7.36 -4.40
C LEU A 327 15.38 7.73 -4.36
N GLY A 328 16.04 7.59 -3.21
CA GLY A 328 17.48 7.78 -3.07
C GLY A 328 18.29 6.82 -3.93
N GLY A 329 17.95 5.54 -3.94
CA GLY A 329 18.61 4.53 -4.78
C GLY A 329 18.42 4.78 -6.29
N VAL A 330 17.22 5.14 -6.71
CA VAL A 330 16.90 5.49 -8.12
C VAL A 330 17.63 6.76 -8.54
N SER A 331 17.75 7.75 -7.68
CA SER A 331 18.51 8.99 -7.99
C SER A 331 19.98 8.72 -8.27
N LEU A 332 20.58 7.74 -7.58
CA LEU A 332 21.96 7.30 -7.85
C LEU A 332 22.05 6.44 -9.12
N TRP A 333 21.09 5.54 -9.33
CA TRP A 333 21.09 4.65 -10.49
C TRP A 333 20.84 5.38 -11.81
N LYS A 334 19.95 6.37 -11.81
CA LYS A 334 19.62 7.19 -12.98
C LYS A 334 20.14 8.62 -12.82
N ALA A 335 21.35 8.76 -12.29
CA ALA A 335 21.97 10.07 -11.99
C ALA A 335 21.94 11.03 -13.19
N ASP A 336 22.17 10.52 -14.42
CA ASP A 336 22.12 11.31 -15.65
C ASP A 336 20.74 11.94 -15.90
N LEU A 337 19.65 11.21 -15.59
CA LEU A 337 18.30 11.72 -15.73
C LEU A 337 18.03 12.88 -14.75
N PHE A 338 18.46 12.70 -13.49
CA PHE A 338 18.32 13.73 -12.45
C PHE A 338 19.20 14.94 -12.74
N ALA A 339 20.42 14.74 -13.26
CA ALA A 339 21.31 15.81 -13.69
C ALA A 339 20.73 16.63 -14.86
N ARG A 340 20.16 15.98 -15.89
CA ARG A 340 19.47 16.65 -16.99
C ARG A 340 18.26 17.44 -16.50
N PHE A 341 17.47 16.87 -15.59
CA PHE A 341 16.35 17.57 -14.97
C PHE A 341 16.81 18.81 -14.20
N ALA A 342 17.89 18.71 -13.44
CA ALA A 342 18.48 19.81 -12.70
C ALA A 342 18.97 20.95 -13.63
N GLN A 343 19.54 20.59 -14.77
CA GLN A 343 19.98 21.57 -15.79
C GLN A 343 18.80 22.28 -16.46
N ALA A 344 17.65 21.60 -16.61
CA ALA A 344 16.47 22.18 -17.24
C ALA A 344 15.76 23.23 -16.35
N VAL A 345 15.86 23.12 -15.01
CA VAL A 345 15.18 24.03 -14.06
C VAL A 345 16.13 24.39 -12.89
N PRO A 346 17.26 25.06 -13.15
CA PRO A 346 18.32 25.22 -12.15
C PRO A 346 17.89 25.97 -10.88
N GLU A 347 17.07 27.00 -11.01
CA GLU A 347 16.57 27.78 -9.87
C GLU A 347 15.47 27.06 -9.06
N GLY A 348 14.73 26.16 -9.69
CA GLY A 348 13.64 25.41 -9.04
C GLY A 348 14.08 24.09 -8.38
N VAL A 349 15.27 23.61 -8.66
CA VAL A 349 15.76 22.30 -8.23
C VAL A 349 15.67 22.07 -6.72
N PRO A 350 16.14 22.97 -5.83
CA PRO A 350 16.07 22.75 -4.39
C PRO A 350 14.63 22.61 -3.91
N VAL A 351 13.72 23.44 -4.44
CA VAL A 351 12.29 23.38 -4.12
C VAL A 351 11.66 22.06 -4.58
N LEU A 352 11.92 21.63 -5.81
CA LEU A 352 11.35 20.41 -6.36
C LEU A 352 11.87 19.16 -5.65
N VAL A 353 13.16 19.12 -5.32
CA VAL A 353 13.77 18.04 -4.53
C VAL A 353 13.15 17.99 -3.13
N CYS A 354 13.01 19.14 -2.46
CA CYS A 354 12.34 19.23 -1.16
C CYS A 354 10.91 18.72 -1.23
N CYS A 355 10.12 19.21 -2.19
CA CYS A 355 8.74 18.80 -2.37
C CYS A 355 8.60 17.29 -2.66
N ALA A 356 9.49 16.72 -3.46
CA ALA A 356 9.51 15.28 -3.73
C ALA A 356 9.77 14.46 -2.47
N VAL A 357 10.76 14.84 -1.66
CA VAL A 357 11.08 14.16 -0.39
C VAL A 357 9.94 14.34 0.62
N CYS A 358 9.37 15.54 0.74
CA CYS A 358 8.21 15.80 1.61
C CYS A 358 6.99 14.98 1.17
N ALA A 359 6.72 14.86 -0.13
CA ALA A 359 5.60 14.07 -0.67
C ALA A 359 5.73 12.58 -0.33
N VAL A 360 6.93 12.02 -0.47
CA VAL A 360 7.19 10.61 -0.10
C VAL A 360 7.14 10.43 1.43
N SER A 361 7.68 11.38 2.20
CA SER A 361 7.63 11.36 3.66
C SER A 361 6.20 11.42 4.19
N ALA A 362 5.30 12.16 3.53
CA ALA A 362 3.88 12.27 3.86
C ALA A 362 3.12 10.93 3.81
N ALA A 363 3.68 9.92 3.11
CA ALA A 363 3.12 8.57 3.11
C ALA A 363 3.39 7.79 4.41
N ASN A 364 4.24 8.31 5.32
CA ASN A 364 4.44 7.77 6.66
C ASN A 364 3.47 8.39 7.64
N PHE A 365 2.73 7.55 8.36
CA PHE A 365 1.77 7.98 9.40
C PHE A 365 1.90 7.13 10.68
N LEU A 366 3.15 6.90 11.12
CA LEU A 366 3.45 6.06 12.29
C LEU A 366 2.81 6.58 13.58
N THR A 367 2.79 7.90 13.80
CA THR A 367 2.26 8.52 15.01
C THR A 367 0.74 8.46 15.10
N THR A 368 0.04 8.50 13.96
CA THR A 368 -1.43 8.58 13.90
C THR A 368 -2.13 7.40 14.58
N PRO A 369 -1.86 6.12 14.23
CA PRO A 369 -2.48 4.98 14.88
C PRO A 369 -1.84 4.64 16.22
N SER A 370 -0.69 5.20 16.57
CA SER A 370 0.11 4.79 17.73
C SER A 370 -0.62 4.89 19.08
N VAL A 371 -1.49 5.89 19.24
CA VAL A 371 -2.32 6.05 20.45
C VAL A 371 -3.45 5.03 20.44
N SER A 372 -4.13 4.87 19.32
CA SER A 372 -5.24 3.91 19.19
C SER A 372 -4.78 2.46 19.30
N LEU A 373 -3.56 2.14 18.89
CA LEU A 373 -2.98 0.81 18.98
C LEU A 373 -2.69 0.37 20.42
N GLU A 374 -2.52 1.31 21.37
CA GLU A 374 -2.49 0.96 22.80
C GLU A 374 -3.77 0.23 23.23
N GLY A 375 -4.91 0.59 22.64
CA GLY A 375 -6.18 -0.07 22.83
C GLY A 375 -6.58 -0.13 24.30
N ARG A 376 -7.05 -1.29 24.73
CA ARG A 376 -7.45 -1.54 26.13
C ARG A 376 -6.29 -1.57 27.12
N THR A 377 -5.05 -1.50 26.68
CA THR A 377 -3.85 -1.53 27.54
C THR A 377 -3.27 -0.14 27.80
N VAL A 378 -3.95 0.93 27.35
CA VAL A 378 -3.49 2.32 27.60
C VAL A 378 -3.30 2.63 29.09
N TRP A 379 -4.11 2.00 29.96
CA TRP A 379 -4.01 2.13 31.42
C TRP A 379 -2.64 1.69 31.97
N LEU A 380 -1.97 0.74 31.32
CA LEU A 380 -0.62 0.32 31.70
C LEU A 380 0.38 1.48 31.59
N LEU A 381 0.28 2.27 30.50
CA LEU A 381 1.13 3.43 30.31
C LEU A 381 0.80 4.52 31.34
N GLN A 382 -0.49 4.68 31.65
CA GLN A 382 -0.98 5.67 32.64
C GLN A 382 -0.64 5.30 34.08
N SER A 383 -0.52 4.00 34.41
CA SER A 383 -0.15 3.51 35.74
C SER A 383 1.33 3.67 36.06
N LEU A 384 2.17 3.89 35.05
CA LEU A 384 3.60 4.11 35.28
C LEU A 384 3.86 5.54 35.81
N PRO A 385 4.81 5.73 36.75
CA PRO A 385 5.15 7.05 37.28
C PRO A 385 6.01 7.86 36.30
N ILE A 386 5.50 8.07 35.08
CA ILE A 386 6.18 8.79 34.00
C ILE A 386 5.31 9.93 33.49
N PRO A 387 5.90 11.08 33.17
CA PRO A 387 5.16 12.18 32.54
C PRO A 387 4.60 11.75 31.18
N SER A 388 3.31 11.95 30.94
CA SER A 388 2.64 11.61 29.68
C SER A 388 3.32 12.23 28.45
N TRP A 389 3.93 13.41 28.62
CA TRP A 389 4.71 14.05 27.56
C TRP A 389 5.90 13.19 27.09
N GLN A 390 6.61 12.53 28.03
CA GLN A 390 7.74 11.65 27.63
C GLN A 390 7.29 10.44 26.83
N ALA A 391 6.09 9.91 27.12
CA ALA A 391 5.50 8.86 26.30
C ALA A 391 5.15 9.34 24.88
N LEU A 392 4.65 10.59 24.74
CA LEU A 392 4.40 11.20 23.44
C LEU A 392 5.72 11.46 22.68
N CYS A 393 6.76 11.94 23.37
CA CYS A 393 8.09 12.12 22.78
C CYS A 393 8.64 10.82 22.17
N ALA A 394 8.49 9.68 22.85
CA ALA A 394 8.96 8.39 22.31
C ALA A 394 8.26 8.02 20.99
N LYS A 395 6.98 8.37 20.82
CA LYS A 395 6.23 8.14 19.59
C LYS A 395 6.69 9.09 18.47
N LEU A 396 7.01 10.35 18.79
CA LEU A 396 7.61 11.31 17.85
C LEU A 396 9.02 10.84 17.44
N GLU A 397 9.85 10.45 18.41
CA GLU A 397 11.21 9.95 18.15
C GLU A 397 11.21 8.74 17.24
N LEU A 398 10.26 7.80 17.42
CA LEU A 398 10.11 6.66 16.51
C LEU A 398 9.84 7.12 15.07
N HIS A 399 8.95 8.11 14.89
CA HIS A 399 8.64 8.64 13.56
C HIS A 399 9.85 9.33 12.93
N LEU A 400 10.54 10.18 13.68
CA LEU A 400 11.76 10.88 13.23
C LEU A 400 12.86 9.88 12.85
N LEU A 401 13.05 8.82 13.64
CA LEU A 401 14.04 7.80 13.34
C LEU A 401 13.74 7.06 12.03
N LEU A 402 12.48 6.71 11.81
CA LEU A 402 12.07 5.89 10.66
C LEU A 402 11.73 6.70 9.42
N THR A 403 11.53 8.00 9.53
CA THR A 403 11.22 8.88 8.39
C THR A 403 12.32 9.90 8.16
N GLY A 404 12.79 10.61 9.18
CA GLY A 404 13.81 11.65 9.06
C GLY A 404 15.15 11.07 8.61
N VAL A 405 15.65 10.03 9.29
CA VAL A 405 16.94 9.42 8.88
C VAL A 405 16.91 8.94 7.41
N PRO A 406 15.90 8.22 6.93
CA PRO A 406 15.78 7.89 5.51
C PRO A 406 15.58 9.11 4.59
N ALA A 407 14.90 10.16 5.03
CA ALA A 407 14.75 11.40 4.26
C ALA A 407 16.09 12.12 4.08
N ALA A 408 16.86 12.24 5.16
CA ALA A 408 18.22 12.78 5.09
C ALA A 408 19.13 11.94 4.17
N LEU A 409 19.07 10.62 4.28
CA LEU A 409 19.82 9.71 3.40
C LEU A 409 19.41 9.87 1.93
N CYS A 410 18.10 9.95 1.65
CA CYS A 410 17.55 10.20 0.32
C CYS A 410 18.11 11.51 -0.26
N LEU A 411 18.10 12.59 0.52
CA LEU A 411 18.64 13.89 0.12
C LEU A 411 20.12 13.84 -0.17
N VAL A 412 20.91 13.11 0.62
CA VAL A 412 22.35 12.88 0.35
C VAL A 412 22.54 12.16 -0.99
N CYS A 413 21.76 11.12 -1.26
CA CYS A 413 21.79 10.41 -2.54
C CYS A 413 21.40 11.33 -3.72
N MET A 414 20.34 12.13 -3.55
CA MET A 414 19.90 13.09 -4.57
C MET A 414 20.94 14.20 -4.80
N GLN A 415 21.62 14.66 -3.73
CA GLN A 415 22.70 15.63 -3.84
C GLN A 415 23.86 15.13 -4.72
N ALA A 416 24.20 13.84 -4.63
CA ALA A 416 25.22 13.24 -5.48
C ALA A 416 24.84 13.26 -6.98
N ALA A 417 23.55 13.15 -7.30
CA ALA A 417 23.04 13.18 -8.67
C ALA A 417 22.82 14.61 -9.21
N VAL A 418 22.30 15.51 -8.38
CA VAL A 418 21.81 16.84 -8.78
C VAL A 418 22.87 17.94 -8.58
N GLN A 419 23.80 17.76 -7.63
CA GLN A 419 24.92 18.66 -7.33
C GLN A 419 24.49 20.11 -7.01
N MET A 420 23.53 20.26 -6.09
CA MET A 420 23.09 21.58 -5.61
C MET A 420 24.20 22.32 -4.83
N PRO A 421 24.22 23.65 -4.84
CA PRO A 421 25.10 24.42 -3.95
C PRO A 421 24.91 24.03 -2.49
N PRO A 422 25.99 23.91 -1.68
CA PRO A 422 25.91 23.39 -0.30
C PRO A 422 24.91 24.13 0.60
N VAL A 423 24.77 25.45 0.40
CA VAL A 423 23.80 26.27 1.16
C VAL A 423 22.36 25.80 0.90
N TYR A 424 22.00 25.59 -0.35
CA TYR A 424 20.65 25.12 -0.71
C TYR A 424 20.40 23.69 -0.27
N PHE A 425 21.42 22.82 -0.32
CA PHE A 425 21.32 21.48 0.23
C PHE A 425 21.02 21.51 1.74
N CYS A 426 21.73 22.32 2.51
CA CYS A 426 21.48 22.45 3.95
C CYS A 426 20.07 23.00 4.25
N LEU A 427 19.61 24.00 3.48
CA LEU A 427 18.24 24.54 3.63
C LEU A 427 17.18 23.49 3.27
N THR A 428 17.35 22.74 2.18
CA THR A 428 16.46 21.66 1.76
C THR A 428 16.40 20.53 2.81
N LEU A 429 17.55 20.17 3.38
CA LEU A 429 17.63 19.17 4.45
C LEU A 429 16.85 19.63 5.68
N LEU A 430 17.07 20.87 6.12
CA LEU A 430 16.38 21.41 7.30
C LEU A 430 14.86 21.51 7.06
N GLU A 431 14.46 21.94 5.88
CA GLU A 431 13.05 22.05 5.48
C GLU A 431 12.36 20.68 5.46
N ALA A 432 13.00 19.67 4.91
CA ALA A 432 12.47 18.30 4.87
C ALA A 432 12.34 17.70 6.28
N GLU A 433 13.32 17.92 7.17
CA GLU A 433 13.26 17.45 8.56
C GLU A 433 12.17 18.15 9.38
N LEU A 434 11.98 19.46 9.20
CA LEU A 434 10.86 20.19 9.82
C LEU A 434 9.52 19.66 9.30
N PHE A 435 9.39 19.40 8.00
CA PHE A 435 8.17 18.79 7.47
C PHE A 435 7.91 17.39 8.05
N VAL A 436 8.94 16.56 8.22
CA VAL A 436 8.81 15.25 8.87
C VAL A 436 8.33 15.39 10.31
N LEU A 437 8.85 16.40 11.06
CA LEU A 437 8.41 16.69 12.42
C LEU A 437 6.94 17.14 12.42
N LEU A 438 6.56 18.06 11.52
CA LEU A 438 5.17 18.53 11.36
C LEU A 438 4.21 17.37 11.09
N SER A 439 4.57 16.48 10.18
CA SER A 439 3.78 15.27 9.87
C SER A 439 3.60 14.37 11.10
N ALA A 440 4.68 14.18 11.88
CA ALA A 440 4.65 13.40 13.12
C ALA A 440 3.72 14.03 14.17
N GLU A 441 3.84 15.33 14.38
CA GLU A 441 3.04 16.06 15.35
C GLU A 441 1.57 16.15 14.97
N MET A 442 1.26 16.42 13.69
CA MET A 442 -0.11 16.38 13.17
C MET A 442 -0.75 15.00 13.35
N GLY A 443 -0.02 13.94 12.99
CA GLY A 443 -0.50 12.57 13.14
C GLY A 443 -0.79 12.22 14.60
N LEU A 444 0.10 12.60 15.52
CA LEU A 444 -0.06 12.36 16.94
C LEU A 444 -1.21 13.18 17.54
N ALA A 445 -1.35 14.45 17.15
CA ALA A 445 -2.43 15.32 17.58
C ALA A 445 -3.80 14.75 17.15
N LEU A 446 -3.93 14.33 15.90
CA LEU A 446 -5.14 13.68 15.40
C LEU A 446 -5.42 12.36 16.12
N GLY A 447 -4.39 11.56 16.41
CA GLY A 447 -4.49 10.33 17.19
C GLY A 447 -5.05 10.54 18.60
N LEU A 448 -4.66 11.65 19.25
CA LEU A 448 -5.16 12.05 20.57
C LEU A 448 -6.56 12.66 20.53
N VAL A 449 -6.92 13.34 19.44
CA VAL A 449 -8.26 13.96 19.28
C VAL A 449 -9.32 12.93 18.91
N LEU A 450 -8.98 11.95 18.09
CA LEU A 450 -9.88 10.93 17.54
C LEU A 450 -9.42 9.51 17.89
N PRO A 451 -9.18 9.17 19.15
CA PRO A 451 -8.68 7.85 19.54
C PRO A 451 -9.74 6.78 19.29
N ASN A 452 -9.29 5.58 18.93
CA ASN A 452 -10.13 4.39 18.85
C ASN A 452 -9.50 3.27 19.70
N LEU A 453 -9.88 3.19 20.97
CA LEU A 453 -9.32 2.23 21.92
C LEU A 453 -10.03 0.86 21.93
N HIS A 454 -11.25 0.78 21.37
CA HIS A 454 -12.08 -0.44 21.37
C HIS A 454 -12.14 -1.09 19.99
N TRP A 455 -10.99 -1.24 19.34
CA TRP A 455 -10.91 -1.84 18.02
C TRP A 455 -10.99 -3.37 18.07
N THR A 456 -11.50 -3.97 17.00
CA THR A 456 -11.62 -5.42 16.84
C THR A 456 -10.45 -6.03 16.08
N SER A 457 -9.77 -5.24 15.24
CA SER A 457 -8.56 -5.65 14.52
C SER A 457 -7.59 -4.48 14.36
N GLU A 458 -6.29 -4.74 14.48
CA GLU A 458 -5.23 -3.74 14.27
C GLU A 458 -5.29 -3.12 12.87
N ALA A 459 -5.53 -3.95 11.85
CA ALA A 459 -5.62 -3.50 10.47
C ALA A 459 -6.72 -2.46 10.25
N ALA A 460 -7.85 -2.56 10.97
CA ALA A 460 -8.94 -1.58 10.88
C ALA A 460 -8.54 -0.22 11.46
N VAL A 461 -7.74 -0.20 12.53
CA VAL A 461 -7.21 1.04 13.13
C VAL A 461 -6.21 1.70 12.20
N ILE A 462 -5.33 0.91 11.60
CA ILE A 462 -4.23 1.41 10.78
C ILE A 462 -4.73 1.92 9.43
N LYS A 463 -5.62 1.16 8.75
CA LYS A 463 -6.04 1.47 7.37
C LYS A 463 -7.33 2.27 7.26
N MET A 464 -8.31 1.99 8.13
CA MET A 464 -9.69 2.43 7.94
C MET A 464 -10.20 3.33 9.08
N SER A 465 -9.33 3.80 9.96
CA SER A 465 -9.76 4.75 10.98
C SER A 465 -9.93 6.14 10.36
N GLY A 466 -10.97 6.86 10.79
CA GLY A 466 -11.17 8.25 10.36
C GLY A 466 -9.98 9.15 10.69
N CYS A 467 -9.26 8.82 11.77
CA CYS A 467 -8.03 9.49 12.16
C CYS A 467 -6.91 9.31 11.11
N THR A 468 -6.69 8.08 10.63
CA THR A 468 -5.66 7.79 9.62
C THR A 468 -5.98 8.46 8.30
N LEU A 469 -7.24 8.38 7.83
CA LEU A 469 -7.66 9.05 6.59
C LEU A 469 -7.50 10.57 6.68
N LEU A 470 -7.88 11.16 7.82
CA LEU A 470 -7.74 12.60 8.04
C LEU A 470 -6.27 13.01 8.11
N SER A 471 -5.41 12.20 8.74
CA SER A 471 -3.96 12.47 8.79
C SER A 471 -3.32 12.39 7.40
N MET A 472 -3.67 11.39 6.60
CA MET A 472 -3.19 11.27 5.21
C MET A 472 -3.63 12.48 4.38
N ALA A 473 -4.90 12.89 4.50
CA ALA A 473 -5.42 14.07 3.79
C ALA A 473 -4.72 15.35 4.26
N ALA A 474 -4.51 15.52 5.57
CA ALA A 474 -3.81 16.69 6.12
C ALA A 474 -2.35 16.77 5.65
N ASN A 475 -1.63 15.64 5.64
CA ASN A 475 -0.27 15.58 5.12
C ASN A 475 -0.21 15.91 3.61
N LEU A 476 -1.15 15.37 2.82
CA LEU A 476 -1.24 15.67 1.38
C LEU A 476 -1.51 17.16 1.15
N VAL A 477 -2.44 17.74 1.90
CA VAL A 477 -2.74 19.18 1.83
C VAL A 477 -1.52 20.01 2.25
N ALA A 478 -0.80 19.62 3.30
CA ALA A 478 0.41 20.30 3.74
C ALA A 478 1.50 20.30 2.66
N VAL A 479 1.75 19.16 2.01
CA VAL A 479 2.68 19.07 0.86
C VAL A 479 2.21 19.97 -0.28
N LEU A 480 0.92 19.92 -0.63
CA LEU A 480 0.37 20.72 -1.73
C LEU A 480 0.49 22.22 -1.45
N VAL A 481 0.14 22.65 -0.24
CA VAL A 481 0.26 24.05 0.18
C VAL A 481 1.72 24.50 0.16
N LEU A 482 2.64 23.69 0.69
CA LEU A 482 4.07 23.99 0.68
C LEU A 482 4.59 24.12 -0.76
N THR A 483 4.27 23.15 -1.63
CA THR A 483 4.68 23.15 -3.04
C THR A 483 4.13 24.37 -3.80
N LEU A 484 2.82 24.64 -3.69
CA LEU A 484 2.18 25.77 -4.37
C LEU A 484 2.68 27.12 -3.83
N ALA A 485 2.90 27.23 -2.52
CA ALA A 485 3.45 28.44 -1.93
C ALA A 485 4.86 28.71 -2.45
N GLN A 486 5.75 27.73 -2.41
CA GLN A 486 7.13 27.90 -2.88
C GLN A 486 7.21 28.17 -4.39
N THR A 487 6.49 27.42 -5.22
CA THR A 487 6.50 27.61 -6.69
C THR A 487 5.93 28.95 -7.12
N ASN A 488 4.92 29.49 -6.42
CA ASN A 488 4.39 30.82 -6.69
C ASN A 488 5.27 31.94 -6.15
N LEU A 489 5.85 31.77 -4.96
CA LEU A 489 6.78 32.74 -4.39
C LEU A 489 8.08 32.84 -5.20
N LEU A 490 8.54 31.75 -5.81
CA LEU A 490 9.73 31.74 -6.69
C LEU A 490 9.58 32.66 -7.92
N LYS A 491 8.35 32.99 -8.32
CA LYS A 491 8.09 33.94 -9.41
C LYS A 491 8.30 35.39 -9.00
N ILE A 492 8.32 35.68 -7.68
CA ILE A 492 8.33 37.05 -7.13
C ILE A 492 9.59 37.29 -6.30
N LEU A 493 10.08 36.26 -5.60
CA LEU A 493 11.18 36.36 -4.63
C LEU A 493 12.38 35.49 -5.05
N PRO A 494 13.60 35.89 -4.69
CA PRO A 494 14.78 35.04 -4.93
C PRO A 494 14.71 33.76 -4.09
N LEU A 495 15.30 32.69 -4.61
CA LEU A 495 15.27 31.35 -4.02
C LEU A 495 15.61 31.29 -2.52
N PRO A 496 16.65 31.99 -2.00
CA PRO A 496 16.96 31.98 -0.55
C PRO A 496 15.82 32.53 0.31
N ALA A 497 15.12 33.55 -0.16
CA ALA A 497 14.00 34.15 0.55
C ALA A 497 12.78 33.22 0.58
N VAL A 498 12.54 32.47 -0.51
CA VAL A 498 11.46 31.47 -0.58
C VAL A 498 11.71 30.35 0.40
N MET A 499 12.92 29.78 0.42
CA MET A 499 13.29 28.72 1.35
C MET A 499 13.27 29.19 2.80
N ALA A 500 13.76 30.42 3.09
CA ALA A 500 13.69 30.98 4.43
C ALA A 500 12.24 31.18 4.89
N ALA A 501 11.34 31.64 4.02
CA ALA A 501 9.93 31.78 4.33
C ALA A 501 9.27 30.41 4.65
N ALA A 502 9.58 29.37 3.89
CA ALA A 502 9.11 28.02 4.12
C ALA A 502 9.60 27.46 5.47
N LEU A 503 10.87 27.65 5.80
CA LEU A 503 11.47 27.26 7.07
C LEU A 503 10.79 27.95 8.26
N VAL A 504 10.54 29.26 8.16
CA VAL A 504 9.86 30.03 9.22
C VAL A 504 8.42 29.53 9.41
N LEU A 505 7.72 29.25 8.31
CA LEU A 505 6.35 28.74 8.36
C LEU A 505 6.29 27.33 8.99
N LEU A 506 7.17 26.43 8.59
CA LEU A 506 7.25 25.07 9.15
C LEU A 506 7.64 25.11 10.62
N ALA A 507 8.71 25.85 10.98
CA ALA A 507 9.14 25.98 12.38
C ALA A 507 8.07 26.61 13.27
N GLY A 508 7.31 27.57 12.75
CA GLY A 508 6.18 28.18 13.46
C GLY A 508 5.05 27.18 13.71
N ALA A 509 4.72 26.36 12.69
CA ALA A 509 3.70 25.31 12.80
C ALA A 509 4.12 24.23 13.80
N ASP A 510 5.38 23.77 13.74
CA ASP A 510 5.96 22.81 14.69
C ASP A 510 5.94 23.35 16.12
N GLY A 511 6.34 24.63 16.31
CA GLY A 511 6.31 25.26 17.63
C GLY A 511 4.90 25.31 18.23
N LEU A 512 3.89 25.61 17.42
CA LEU A 512 2.49 25.65 17.85
C LEU A 512 1.95 24.25 18.19
N LEU A 513 2.19 23.27 17.31
CA LEU A 513 1.73 21.88 17.52
C LEU A 513 2.47 21.22 18.67
N GLY A 514 3.79 21.39 18.76
CA GLY A 514 4.60 20.85 19.85
C GLY A 514 4.18 21.44 21.21
N HIS A 515 3.89 22.76 21.28
CA HIS A 515 3.33 23.36 22.47
C HIS A 515 1.95 22.77 22.84
N TRP A 516 1.07 22.58 21.85
CA TRP A 516 -0.23 21.96 22.07
C TRP A 516 -0.10 20.50 22.56
N LEU A 517 0.79 19.72 21.97
CA LEU A 517 1.06 18.34 22.38
C LEU A 517 1.59 18.26 23.80
N LYS A 518 2.52 19.15 24.17
CA LYS A 518 3.11 19.21 25.51
C LYS A 518 2.09 19.58 26.58
N THR A 519 1.15 20.46 26.28
CA THR A 519 0.17 20.99 27.26
C THR A 519 -1.13 20.18 27.22
N ARG A 520 -1.92 20.31 26.14
CA ARG A 520 -3.24 19.70 26.00
C ARG A 520 -3.14 18.22 25.60
N GLY A 521 -2.19 17.87 24.74
CA GLY A 521 -1.99 16.49 24.28
C GLY A 521 -1.60 15.56 25.43
N ALA A 522 -0.67 15.98 26.28
CA ALA A 522 -0.24 15.20 27.44
C ALA A 522 -1.39 14.97 28.45
N ARG A 523 -2.22 15.98 28.70
CA ARG A 523 -3.43 15.84 29.54
C ARG A 523 -4.43 14.86 28.93
N ARG A 524 -4.71 14.98 27.62
CA ARG A 524 -5.60 14.05 26.93
C ARG A 524 -5.12 12.61 27.02
N LEU A 525 -3.81 12.35 26.88
CA LEU A 525 -3.27 10.99 27.02
C LEU A 525 -3.51 10.43 28.43
N ALA A 526 -3.39 11.27 29.46
CA ALA A 526 -3.64 10.86 30.85
C ALA A 526 -5.12 10.56 31.13
N GLU A 527 -6.04 11.20 30.41
CA GLU A 527 -7.50 11.08 30.60
C GLU A 527 -8.17 10.03 29.67
N LEU A 528 -7.42 9.39 28.78
CA LEU A 528 -7.95 8.36 27.88
C LEU A 528 -8.43 7.13 28.68
N SER A 529 -9.67 6.71 28.47
CA SER A 529 -10.30 5.54 29.12
C SER A 529 -10.96 4.62 28.09
#